data_a62b411cab6b3e67786d33d7f400580a
#
_entry.id   a62b411cab6b3e67786d33d7f400580a
#
_cell.length_a   1.000
_cell.length_b   1.000
_cell.length_c   1.000
_cell.angle_alpha   90.00
_cell.angle_beta   90.00
_cell.angle_gamma   90.00
#
_symmetry.space_group_name_H-M   'P 1'
#
loop_
_entity.id
_entity.type
_entity.pdbx_description
1 polymer ?
#
loop_
_entity_poly.entity_id
_entity_poly.type
_entity_poly.pdbx_seq_one_letter_code
_entity_poly.pdbx_strand_id
1 'polypeptide(L)'
;MSFRMDLVSTPKVSVPEFCKSQWLLRLPLALIIIQQATWKFPLHADDAASFGLPMTLWMIGAFGELFAGVALFSGGLIRSWYGDLLTRLGGLGLAAIIVSVLVIAHKAPIIDIMLYNQFHLLLLLGGLFFGLRGNKAK
;
A
#
# COMPACT_ATOMS: atom_id res chain seq x y z
N MET A 1 5.55 27.66 35.06
CA MET A 1 4.29 27.02 35.50
C MET A 1 4.07 25.84 34.59
N SER A 2 4.49 24.64 35.01
CA SER A 2 4.23 23.44 34.23
C SER A 2 2.81 23.01 34.51
N PHE A 3 1.93 23.16 33.53
CA PHE A 3 0.61 22.54 33.56
C PHE A 3 0.84 21.03 33.39
N ARG A 4 1.11 20.33 34.50
CA ARG A 4 0.81 18.91 34.52
C ARG A 4 -0.71 18.81 34.48
N MET A 5 -1.26 18.62 33.31
CA MET A 5 -2.50 17.88 33.25
C MET A 5 -2.17 16.50 33.81
N ASP A 6 -2.42 16.31 35.09
CA ASP A 6 -2.65 14.98 35.59
C ASP A 6 -3.88 14.51 34.84
N LEU A 7 -3.61 13.93 33.69
CA LEU A 7 -4.62 13.23 32.92
C LEU A 7 -5.30 12.30 33.89
N VAL A 8 -6.54 12.64 34.20
CA VAL A 8 -7.48 11.76 34.85
C VAL A 8 -7.11 10.36 34.41
N SER A 9 -6.74 9.52 35.39
CA SER A 9 -6.45 8.12 35.13
C SER A 9 -7.71 7.52 34.53
N THR A 10 -7.78 7.58 33.19
CA THR A 10 -8.80 6.85 32.46
C THR A 10 -8.68 5.41 32.92
N PRO A 11 -9.77 4.77 33.36
CA PRO A 11 -9.71 3.36 33.69
C PRO A 11 -9.05 2.67 32.48
N LYS A 12 -7.93 1.99 32.74
CA LYS A 12 -7.29 1.15 31.72
C LYS A 12 -8.28 0.02 31.42
N VAL A 13 -9.23 0.31 30.55
CA VAL A 13 -9.96 -0.75 29.90
C VAL A 13 -8.90 -1.47 29.06
N SER A 14 -8.42 -2.58 29.56
CA SER A 14 -7.54 -3.45 28.79
C SER A 14 -8.37 -4.07 27.67
N VAL A 15 -8.51 -3.31 26.58
CA VAL A 15 -9.00 -3.89 25.34
C VAL A 15 -7.93 -4.87 24.91
N PRO A 16 -8.26 -6.16 24.69
CA PRO A 16 -7.27 -7.12 24.21
C PRO A 16 -6.65 -6.58 22.92
N GLU A 17 -5.37 -6.20 22.96
CA GLU A 17 -4.63 -5.81 21.77
C GLU A 17 -4.43 -7.04 20.89
N PHE A 18 -5.06 -7.03 19.74
CA PHE A 18 -4.79 -8.03 18.72
C PHE A 18 -3.45 -7.69 18.07
N CYS A 19 -2.37 -8.30 18.56
CA CYS A 19 -0.99 -7.99 18.12
C CYS A 19 -0.75 -8.20 16.61
N LYS A 20 -1.67 -8.87 15.93
CA LYS A 20 -1.60 -9.12 14.49
C LYS A 20 -2.67 -8.38 13.71
N SER A 21 -3.25 -7.34 14.26
CA SER A 21 -4.32 -6.55 13.62
C SER A 21 -3.89 -5.96 12.28
N GLN A 22 -2.60 -5.66 12.10
CA GLN A 22 -2.05 -5.20 10.83
C GLN A 22 -2.34 -6.15 9.66
N TRP A 23 -2.49 -7.45 9.93
CA TRP A 23 -2.79 -8.44 8.90
C TRP A 23 -4.18 -8.29 8.30
N LEU A 24 -5.12 -7.68 9.01
CA LEU A 24 -6.43 -7.33 8.48
C LEU A 24 -6.34 -6.35 7.30
N LEU A 25 -5.31 -5.52 7.28
CA LEU A 25 -5.04 -4.60 6.17
C LEU A 25 -3.97 -5.16 5.22
N ARG A 26 -2.92 -5.75 5.76
CA ARG A 26 -1.78 -6.26 5.00
C ARG A 26 -2.18 -7.36 4.02
N LEU A 27 -2.91 -8.37 4.48
CA LEU A 27 -3.27 -9.51 3.66
C LEU A 27 -4.16 -9.13 2.47
N PRO A 28 -5.28 -8.41 2.66
CA PRO A 28 -6.09 -7.95 1.52
C PRO A 28 -5.31 -7.04 0.57
N LEU A 29 -4.51 -6.12 1.11
CA LEU A 29 -3.72 -5.19 0.31
C LEU A 29 -2.71 -5.92 -0.58
N ALA A 30 -1.96 -6.87 -0.01
CA ALA A 30 -1.01 -7.67 -0.75
C ALA A 30 -1.68 -8.54 -1.82
N LEU A 31 -2.80 -9.18 -1.49
CA LEU A 31 -3.55 -10.02 -2.43
C LEU A 31 -4.12 -9.20 -3.60
N ILE A 32 -4.68 -8.04 -3.31
CA ILE A 32 -5.24 -7.17 -4.36
C ILE A 32 -4.15 -6.72 -5.32
N ILE A 33 -3.01 -6.26 -4.80
CA ILE A 33 -1.95 -5.76 -5.67
C ILE A 33 -1.29 -6.88 -6.48
N ILE A 34 -1.15 -8.07 -5.91
CA ILE A 34 -0.66 -9.26 -6.65
C ILE A 34 -1.65 -9.63 -7.76
N GLN A 35 -2.95 -9.62 -7.47
CA GLN A 35 -3.98 -9.88 -8.46
C GLN A 35 -3.95 -8.84 -9.60
N GLN A 36 -3.80 -7.57 -9.29
CA GLN A 36 -3.65 -6.51 -10.27
C GLN A 36 -2.43 -6.77 -11.18
N ALA A 37 -1.32 -7.20 -10.59
CA ALA A 37 -0.13 -7.55 -11.35
C ALA A 37 -0.37 -8.74 -12.28
N THR A 38 -1.01 -9.80 -11.79
CA THR A 38 -1.26 -11.02 -12.58
C THR A 38 -2.14 -10.78 -13.79
N TRP A 39 -3.08 -9.84 -13.72
CA TRP A 39 -3.92 -9.49 -14.85
C TRP A 39 -3.17 -8.83 -16.01
N LYS A 40 -1.99 -8.28 -15.74
CA LYS A 40 -1.12 -7.71 -16.77
C LYS A 40 -0.30 -8.76 -17.53
N PHE A 41 -0.26 -9.98 -17.04
CA PHE A 41 0.45 -11.08 -17.67
C PHE A 41 -0.51 -11.99 -18.47
N PRO A 42 -0.13 -12.47 -19.65
CA PRO A 42 1.10 -12.13 -20.39
C PRO A 42 1.13 -10.67 -20.84
N LEU A 43 2.32 -10.10 -20.90
CA LEU A 43 2.53 -8.70 -21.26
C LEU A 43 2.30 -8.48 -22.76
N HIS A 44 1.27 -7.69 -23.09
CA HIS A 44 0.94 -7.31 -24.46
C HIS A 44 1.02 -5.79 -24.64
N ALA A 45 1.60 -5.38 -25.77
CA ALA A 45 1.69 -3.96 -26.13
C ALA A 45 0.30 -3.31 -26.30
N ASP A 46 -0.67 -4.07 -26.76
CA ASP A 46 -2.04 -3.58 -26.95
C ASP A 46 -2.70 -3.21 -25.61
N ASP A 47 -2.43 -3.97 -24.56
CA ASP A 47 -2.93 -3.68 -23.22
C ASP A 47 -2.33 -2.37 -22.70
N ALA A 48 -1.03 -2.17 -22.87
CA ALA A 48 -0.35 -0.94 -22.51
C ALA A 48 -0.93 0.26 -23.28
N ALA A 49 -1.12 0.09 -24.59
CA ALA A 49 -1.67 1.13 -25.46
C ALA A 49 -3.09 1.53 -25.08
N SER A 50 -3.91 0.57 -24.61
CA SER A 50 -5.29 0.84 -24.15
C SER A 50 -5.34 1.81 -22.98
N PHE A 51 -4.27 1.86 -22.17
CA PHE A 51 -4.13 2.83 -21.05
C PHE A 51 -3.29 4.06 -21.45
N GLY A 52 -2.91 4.18 -22.70
CA GLY A 52 -2.06 5.28 -23.17
C GLY A 52 -0.63 5.24 -22.65
N LEU A 53 -0.13 4.03 -22.31
CA LEU A 53 1.19 3.83 -21.75
C LEU A 53 2.14 3.15 -22.75
N PRO A 54 3.44 3.53 -22.77
CA PRO A 54 4.44 2.74 -23.48
C PRO A 54 4.65 1.39 -22.81
N MET A 55 5.06 0.40 -23.57
CA MET A 55 5.28 -0.98 -23.07
C MET A 55 6.26 -1.01 -21.89
N THR A 56 7.28 -0.16 -21.89
CA THR A 56 8.25 -0.06 -20.80
C THR A 56 7.61 0.28 -19.47
N LEU A 57 6.75 1.29 -19.45
CA LEU A 57 6.02 1.68 -18.22
C LEU A 57 5.02 0.62 -17.78
N TRP A 58 4.38 -0.05 -18.72
CA TRP A 58 3.48 -1.16 -18.44
C TRP A 58 4.20 -2.32 -17.76
N MET A 59 5.39 -2.68 -18.24
CA MET A 59 6.24 -3.70 -17.64
C MET A 59 6.71 -3.31 -16.24
N ILE A 60 7.19 -2.08 -16.08
CA ILE A 60 7.62 -1.56 -14.78
C ILE A 60 6.45 -1.61 -13.78
N GLY A 61 5.25 -1.23 -14.19
CA GLY A 61 4.05 -1.32 -13.37
C GLY A 61 3.73 -2.75 -12.96
N ALA A 62 3.73 -3.68 -13.91
CA ALA A 62 3.41 -5.09 -13.65
C ALA A 62 4.39 -5.74 -12.66
N PHE A 63 5.70 -5.59 -12.90
CA PHE A 63 6.71 -6.14 -12.01
C PHE A 63 6.77 -5.38 -10.68
N GLY A 64 6.57 -4.08 -10.69
CA GLY A 64 6.55 -3.25 -9.47
C GLY A 64 5.39 -3.63 -8.56
N GLU A 65 4.20 -3.84 -9.11
CA GLU A 65 3.03 -4.30 -8.34
C GLU A 65 3.26 -5.70 -7.75
N LEU A 66 3.81 -6.62 -8.55
CA LEU A 66 4.12 -7.96 -8.08
C LEU A 66 5.14 -7.92 -6.95
N PHE A 67 6.22 -7.16 -7.11
CA PHE A 67 7.23 -6.97 -6.07
C PHE A 67 6.63 -6.35 -4.81
N ALA A 68 5.84 -5.28 -4.95
CA ALA A 68 5.22 -4.61 -3.82
C ALA A 68 4.31 -5.54 -3.02
N GLY A 69 3.48 -6.33 -3.70
CA GLY A 69 2.60 -7.30 -3.05
C GLY A 69 3.36 -8.40 -2.32
N VAL A 70 4.36 -8.99 -2.98
CA VAL A 70 5.19 -10.03 -2.37
C VAL A 70 6.01 -9.47 -1.19
N ALA A 71 6.55 -8.27 -1.33
CA ALA A 71 7.31 -7.63 -0.26
C ALA A 71 6.44 -7.30 0.97
N LEU A 72 5.21 -6.82 0.77
CA LEU A 72 4.26 -6.58 1.85
C LEU A 72 3.91 -7.88 2.58
N PHE A 73 3.64 -8.93 1.84
CA PHE A 73 3.26 -10.21 2.43
C PHE A 73 4.46 -10.85 3.18
N SER A 74 5.58 -11.02 2.50
CA SER A 74 6.76 -11.67 3.09
C SER A 74 7.41 -10.84 4.20
N GLY A 75 7.40 -9.53 4.06
CA GLY A 75 7.93 -8.63 5.09
C GLY A 75 7.23 -8.77 6.43
N GLY A 76 5.92 -9.09 6.42
CA GLY A 76 5.16 -9.35 7.64
C GLY A 76 5.49 -10.69 8.31
N LEU A 77 6.05 -11.64 7.58
CA LEU A 77 6.43 -12.96 8.10
C LEU A 77 7.86 -12.97 8.65
N ILE A 78 8.72 -12.05 8.21
CA ILE A 78 10.12 -11.97 8.61
C ILE A 78 10.23 -11.05 9.82
N ARG A 79 10.73 -11.58 10.94
CA ARG A 79 10.81 -10.85 12.22
C ARG A 79 12.06 -9.99 12.38
N SER A 80 12.97 -10.00 11.42
CA SER A 80 14.20 -9.21 11.45
C SER A 80 13.98 -7.80 10.87
N TRP A 81 15.01 -6.95 10.93
CA TRP A 81 14.96 -5.64 10.28
C TRP A 81 14.78 -5.74 8.75
N TYR A 82 15.16 -6.85 8.13
CA TYR A 82 14.89 -7.12 6.72
C TYR A 82 13.39 -7.18 6.44
N GLY A 83 12.62 -7.77 7.35
CA GLY A 83 11.16 -7.79 7.25
C GLY A 83 10.55 -6.40 7.32
N ASP A 84 11.04 -5.57 8.22
CA ASP A 84 10.63 -4.17 8.32
C ASP A 84 10.97 -3.40 7.03
N LEU A 85 12.19 -3.57 6.53
CA LEU A 85 12.63 -2.95 5.29
C LEU A 85 11.78 -3.38 4.09
N LEU A 86 11.51 -4.68 3.93
CA LEU A 86 10.66 -5.21 2.87
C LEU A 86 9.25 -4.63 2.94
N THR A 87 8.67 -4.54 4.13
CA THR A 87 7.34 -3.95 4.34
C THR A 87 7.33 -2.48 3.91
N ARG A 88 8.33 -1.72 4.31
CA ARG A 88 8.44 -0.29 3.94
C ARG A 88 8.62 -0.12 2.44
N LEU A 89 9.52 -0.90 1.83
CA LEU A 89 9.76 -0.85 0.39
C LEU A 89 8.51 -1.26 -0.40
N GLY A 90 7.83 -2.31 0.04
CA GLY A 90 6.57 -2.75 -0.57
C GLY A 90 5.49 -1.69 -0.47
N GLY A 91 5.32 -1.09 0.69
CA GLY A 91 4.34 -0.03 0.93
C GLY A 91 4.63 1.24 0.12
N LEU A 92 5.85 1.72 0.13
CA LEU A 92 6.27 2.89 -0.64
C LEU A 92 6.21 2.62 -2.15
N GLY A 93 6.61 1.41 -2.57
CA GLY A 93 6.51 0.99 -3.97
C GLY A 93 5.06 0.99 -4.46
N LEU A 94 4.15 0.43 -3.67
CA LEU A 94 2.72 0.47 -3.97
C LEU A 94 2.21 1.91 -4.06
N ALA A 95 2.54 2.76 -3.10
CA ALA A 95 2.14 4.17 -3.12
C ALA A 95 2.66 4.89 -4.37
N ALA A 96 3.92 4.68 -4.74
CA ALA A 96 4.50 5.27 -5.93
C ALA A 96 3.81 4.81 -7.22
N ILE A 97 3.47 3.55 -7.32
CA ILE A 97 2.75 2.99 -8.47
C ILE A 97 1.35 3.62 -8.57
N ILE A 98 0.62 3.70 -7.47
CA ILE A 98 -0.73 4.27 -7.48
C ILE A 98 -0.70 5.76 -7.83
N VAL A 99 0.24 6.52 -7.29
CA VAL A 99 0.42 7.94 -7.66
C VAL A 99 0.70 8.06 -9.16
N SER A 100 1.56 7.20 -9.70
CA SER A 100 1.88 7.18 -11.13
C SER A 100 0.64 6.88 -11.98
N VAL A 101 -0.17 5.91 -11.57
CA VAL A 101 -1.44 5.57 -12.26
C VAL A 101 -2.40 6.75 -12.25
N LEU A 102 -2.56 7.41 -11.09
CA LEU A 102 -3.46 8.55 -10.96
C LEU A 102 -3.00 9.75 -11.80
N VAL A 103 -1.70 10.00 -11.85
CA VAL A 103 -1.15 11.14 -12.61
C VAL A 103 -1.14 10.88 -14.11
N ILE A 104 -0.73 9.68 -14.54
CA ILE A 104 -0.50 9.37 -15.95
C ILE A 104 -1.79 8.90 -16.64
N ALA A 105 -2.52 7.97 -16.02
CA ALA A 105 -3.66 7.33 -16.65
C ALA A 105 -4.98 8.09 -16.47
N HIS A 106 -5.21 8.67 -15.29
CA HIS A 106 -6.50 9.31 -15.00
C HIS A 106 -6.54 10.80 -15.28
N LYS A 107 -5.43 11.53 -15.12
CA LYS A 107 -5.31 12.99 -15.36
C LYS A 107 -6.47 13.81 -14.78
N ALA A 108 -7.11 13.32 -13.73
CA ALA A 108 -8.30 13.90 -13.16
C ALA A 108 -7.95 14.88 -12.03
N PRO A 109 -8.80 15.88 -11.74
CA PRO A 109 -8.67 16.70 -10.55
C PRO A 109 -8.71 15.84 -9.27
N ILE A 110 -8.04 16.29 -8.21
CA ILE A 110 -7.97 15.56 -6.93
C ILE A 110 -9.36 15.25 -6.39
N ILE A 111 -10.32 16.15 -6.54
CA ILE A 111 -11.69 15.95 -6.08
C ILE A 111 -12.34 14.76 -6.78
N ASP A 112 -12.15 14.63 -8.09
CA ASP A 112 -12.70 13.50 -8.85
C ASP A 112 -12.04 12.18 -8.45
N ILE A 113 -10.74 12.19 -8.16
CA ILE A 113 -10.02 11.03 -7.66
C ILE A 113 -10.59 10.59 -6.32
N MET A 114 -10.85 11.50 -5.40
CA MET A 114 -11.41 11.19 -4.09
C MET A 114 -12.84 10.64 -4.18
N LEU A 115 -13.64 11.13 -5.12
CA LEU A 115 -15.05 10.74 -5.26
C LEU A 115 -15.24 9.46 -6.08
N TYR A 116 -14.47 9.27 -7.14
CA TYR A 116 -14.69 8.20 -8.11
C TYR A 116 -13.60 7.13 -8.14
N ASN A 117 -12.42 7.41 -7.58
CA ASN A 117 -11.31 6.47 -7.51
C ASN A 117 -10.95 6.11 -6.08
N GLN A 118 -11.95 5.87 -5.25
CA GLN A 118 -11.78 5.53 -3.83
C GLN A 118 -10.93 4.29 -3.61
N PHE A 119 -11.02 3.32 -4.51
CA PHE A 119 -10.22 2.11 -4.46
C PHE A 119 -8.71 2.42 -4.57
N HIS A 120 -8.32 3.24 -5.53
CA HIS A 120 -6.92 3.66 -5.68
C HIS A 120 -6.45 4.51 -4.50
N LEU A 121 -7.31 5.38 -3.98
CA LEU A 121 -7.01 6.15 -2.79
C LEU A 121 -6.75 5.24 -1.58
N LEU A 122 -7.57 4.22 -1.40
CA LEU A 122 -7.40 3.24 -0.33
C LEU A 122 -6.07 2.48 -0.46
N LEU A 123 -5.72 2.06 -1.66
CA LEU A 123 -4.42 1.42 -1.93
C LEU A 123 -3.25 2.36 -1.65
N LEU A 124 -3.37 3.62 -2.02
CA LEU A 124 -2.36 4.64 -1.74
C LEU A 124 -2.14 4.82 -0.24
N LEU A 125 -3.23 5.02 0.50
CA LEU A 125 -3.17 5.21 1.95
C LEU A 125 -2.65 3.96 2.67
N GLY A 126 -3.06 2.78 2.25
CA GLY A 126 -2.55 1.52 2.77
C GLY A 126 -1.06 1.34 2.49
N GLY A 127 -0.62 1.68 1.28
CA GLY A 127 0.80 1.66 0.92
C GLY A 127 1.62 2.63 1.76
N LEU A 128 1.16 3.84 1.93
CA LEU A 128 1.81 4.85 2.78
C LEU A 128 1.84 4.40 4.26
N PHE A 129 0.78 3.81 4.76
CA PHE A 129 0.72 3.31 6.12
C PHE A 129 1.84 2.31 6.40
N PHE A 130 2.00 1.30 5.56
CA PHE A 130 3.07 0.32 5.70
C PHE A 130 4.45 0.90 5.36
N GLY A 131 4.53 1.83 4.43
CA GLY A 131 5.77 2.52 4.09
C GLY A 131 6.34 3.33 5.26
N LEU A 132 5.47 4.00 6.00
CA LEU A 132 5.85 4.83 7.15
C LEU A 132 6.04 4.02 8.43
N ARG A 133 5.19 3.03 8.66
CA ARG A 133 5.19 2.24 9.92
C ARG A 133 6.01 0.98 9.82
N GLY A 134 6.18 0.39 8.66
CA GLY A 134 6.83 -0.90 8.50
C GLY A 134 6.13 -1.97 9.32
N ASN A 135 6.91 -2.87 9.93
CA ASN A 135 6.37 -3.92 10.80
C ASN A 135 5.96 -3.41 12.19
N LYS A 136 6.17 -2.15 12.48
CA LYS A 136 5.67 -1.49 13.71
C LYS A 136 4.20 -1.07 13.59
N ALA A 137 3.56 -1.33 12.47
CA ALA A 137 2.13 -1.13 12.31
C ALA A 137 1.37 -2.07 13.25
N LYS A 138 0.65 -1.48 14.16
CA LYS A 138 -0.19 -2.19 15.14
C LYS A 138 -1.65 -1.77 14.96
#